data_f42b0ffde21c8c40176889fb3c9d59fb
#
_entry.id   f42b0ffde21c8c40176889fb3c9d59fb
#
_cell.length_a   1.000
_cell.length_b   1.000
_cell.length_c   1.000
_cell.angle_alpha   90.00
_cell.angle_beta   90.00
_cell.angle_gamma   90.00
#
_symmetry.space_group_name_H-M   'P 1'
#
loop_
_entity.id
_entity.type
_entity.pdbx_description
1 polymer ?
#
loop_
_entity_poly.entity_id
_entity_poly.type
_entity_poly.pdbx_seq_one_letter_code
_entity_poly.pdbx_strand_id
1 'polypeptide(L)'
;MKETTPDAMPPCFEKWCHRFDEVFRHQAQKKGFRHYLGGLLGESERKNITQMSNNAVGVVYHRLHHFLTEATWDAERLNERRKEVMQECNQTKLKRGFTLIIDDSGHRKSGKETAGVGRQYIGEVGKTDNGVVVVTTHLYDGVKSLPLDVELYQHASSLAGGKADPSFIKKPEIALKLVEKSLELGLRPGVVLVDAGYGNNSTFLKQLESKKLKYVAGLAKNRKVIYQLKSNEIKVETRLDELGKRLQAQAFTAIQLDARSPKNSVGGNGRSRNVSLFRN
;
A
#
# COMPACT_ATOMS: atom_id res chain seq x y z
N MET A 1 -25.28 7.56 31.22
CA MET A 1 -24.73 8.62 30.36
C MET A 1 -24.88 8.14 28.92
N LYS A 2 -25.59 8.87 28.06
CA LYS A 2 -25.66 8.56 26.63
C LYS A 2 -24.26 8.62 26.06
N GLU A 3 -23.83 7.55 25.39
CA GLU A 3 -22.57 7.54 24.67
C GLU A 3 -22.67 8.51 23.50
N THR A 4 -21.99 9.63 23.62
CA THR A 4 -21.93 10.60 22.54
C THR A 4 -20.86 10.15 21.56
N THR A 5 -21.26 9.58 20.43
CA THR A 5 -20.51 9.64 19.18
C THR A 5 -20.21 11.12 18.91
N PRO A 6 -19.04 11.48 18.37
CA PRO A 6 -18.77 12.86 18.01
C PRO A 6 -19.95 13.42 17.18
N ASP A 7 -20.54 14.54 17.58
CA ASP A 7 -21.80 15.08 17.05
C ASP A 7 -21.80 15.37 15.54
N ALA A 8 -20.64 15.33 14.90
CA ALA A 8 -20.45 15.56 13.46
C ALA A 8 -20.44 14.29 12.60
N MET A 9 -20.62 13.10 13.16
CA MET A 9 -20.57 11.87 12.37
C MET A 9 -21.92 11.55 11.72
N PRO A 10 -21.93 11.05 10.46
CA PRO A 10 -23.18 10.69 9.81
C PRO A 10 -23.89 9.54 10.56
N PRO A 11 -25.23 9.46 10.52
CA PRO A 11 -26.02 8.46 11.26
C PRO A 11 -25.60 6.99 11.00
N CYS A 12 -25.01 6.71 9.84
CA CYS A 12 -24.49 5.38 9.50
C CYS A 12 -23.18 5.01 10.21
N PHE A 13 -22.47 5.99 10.82
CA PHE A 13 -21.17 5.78 11.45
C PHE A 13 -21.23 4.75 12.57
N GLU A 14 -22.18 4.91 13.50
CA GLU A 14 -22.32 3.99 14.62
C GLU A 14 -22.68 2.57 14.15
N LYS A 15 -23.62 2.47 13.21
CA LYS A 15 -23.97 1.18 12.59
C LYS A 15 -22.77 0.52 11.91
N TRP A 16 -21.91 1.31 11.31
CA TRP A 16 -20.67 0.80 10.69
C TRP A 16 -19.67 0.35 11.74
N CYS A 17 -19.46 1.12 12.81
CA CYS A 17 -18.55 0.77 13.91
C CYS A 17 -18.97 -0.52 14.62
N HIS A 18 -20.27 -0.78 14.80
CA HIS A 18 -20.78 -2.02 15.41
C HIS A 18 -20.29 -3.29 14.71
N ARG A 19 -19.98 -3.23 13.43
CA ARG A 19 -19.43 -4.37 12.68
C ARG A 19 -18.06 -4.83 13.17
N PHE A 20 -17.39 -4.03 13.96
CA PHE A 20 -16.07 -4.29 14.55
C PHE A 20 -16.11 -4.60 16.05
N ASP A 21 -17.28 -4.56 16.66
CA ASP A 21 -17.42 -4.70 18.12
C ASP A 21 -16.89 -6.02 18.66
N GLU A 22 -16.95 -7.09 17.88
CA GLU A 22 -16.41 -8.40 18.25
C GLU A 22 -14.89 -8.46 18.39
N VAL A 23 -14.16 -7.52 17.78
CA VAL A 23 -12.70 -7.41 17.86
C VAL A 23 -12.27 -6.91 19.25
N PHE A 24 -13.16 -6.20 19.92
CA PHE A 24 -12.85 -5.51 21.17
C PHE A 24 -13.52 -6.20 22.38
N ARG A 25 -12.73 -6.57 23.37
CA ARG A 25 -13.22 -7.25 24.58
C ARG A 25 -13.95 -6.33 25.54
N HIS A 26 -13.55 -5.05 25.61
CA HIS A 26 -14.03 -4.10 26.60
C HIS A 26 -14.74 -2.91 25.95
N GLN A 27 -15.77 -2.38 26.63
CA GLN A 27 -16.50 -1.20 26.16
C GLN A 27 -15.58 0.02 25.98
N ALA A 28 -14.57 0.16 26.84
CA ALA A 28 -13.58 1.22 26.70
C ALA A 28 -12.81 1.17 25.38
N GLN A 29 -12.48 -0.05 24.90
CA GLN A 29 -11.82 -0.24 23.59
C GLN A 29 -12.77 0.08 22.43
N LYS A 30 -14.03 -0.38 22.49
CA LYS A 30 -15.06 -0.06 21.49
C LYS A 30 -15.25 1.46 21.37
N LYS A 31 -15.29 2.15 22.50
CA LYS A 31 -15.38 3.60 22.54
C LYS A 31 -14.15 4.29 22.00
N GLY A 32 -12.96 3.79 22.39
CA GLY A 32 -11.67 4.27 21.87
C GLY A 32 -11.56 4.16 20.35
N PHE A 33 -11.98 3.02 19.80
CA PHE A 33 -12.04 2.79 18.35
C PHE A 33 -12.94 3.81 17.63
N ARG A 34 -14.17 4.05 18.16
CA ARG A 34 -15.10 5.03 17.58
C ARG A 34 -14.54 6.44 17.62
N HIS A 35 -13.95 6.84 18.73
CA HIS A 35 -13.33 8.16 18.87
C HIS A 35 -12.14 8.32 17.93
N TYR A 36 -11.29 7.30 17.82
CA TYR A 36 -10.13 7.33 16.94
C TYR A 36 -10.56 7.41 15.46
N LEU A 37 -11.49 6.56 15.06
CA LEU A 37 -12.01 6.55 13.69
C LEU A 37 -12.75 7.86 13.37
N GLY A 38 -13.55 8.38 14.31
CA GLY A 38 -14.21 9.67 14.17
C GLY A 38 -13.20 10.81 14.02
N GLY A 39 -12.11 10.79 14.79
CA GLY A 39 -11.03 11.74 14.67
C GLY A 39 -10.31 11.68 13.32
N LEU A 40 -10.12 10.47 12.76
CA LEU A 40 -9.55 10.29 11.42
C LEU A 40 -10.47 10.81 10.30
N LEU A 41 -11.78 10.64 10.45
CA LEU A 41 -12.78 11.11 9.47
C LEU A 41 -13.10 12.59 9.62
N GLY A 42 -12.85 13.17 10.79
CA GLY A 42 -13.13 14.59 11.08
C GLY A 42 -12.23 15.55 10.26
N GLU A 43 -12.51 16.83 10.38
CA GLU A 43 -11.91 17.90 9.56
C GLU A 43 -10.50 18.34 10.02
N SER A 44 -9.92 17.70 11.02
CA SER A 44 -8.57 18.07 11.47
C SER A 44 -7.55 18.02 10.34
N GLU A 45 -6.83 19.12 10.11
CA GLU A 45 -5.80 19.23 9.07
C GLU A 45 -4.68 18.21 9.27
N ARG A 46 -4.29 17.98 10.54
CA ARG A 46 -3.32 16.95 10.92
C ARG A 46 -4.00 15.87 11.75
N LYS A 47 -3.89 14.62 11.32
CA LYS A 47 -4.49 13.45 11.99
C LYS A 47 -3.59 12.92 13.13
N ASN A 48 -3.16 13.81 14.02
CA ASN A 48 -2.49 13.41 15.28
C ASN A 48 -3.46 13.48 16.45
N ILE A 49 -3.13 12.79 17.55
CA ILE A 49 -4.02 12.64 18.71
C ILE A 49 -4.44 13.99 19.28
N THR A 50 -3.51 14.95 19.38
CA THR A 50 -3.79 16.31 19.90
C THR A 50 -4.82 17.03 19.06
N GLN A 51 -4.64 17.06 17.74
CA GLN A 51 -5.56 17.73 16.83
C GLN A 51 -6.93 17.03 16.81
N MET A 52 -6.94 15.71 16.79
CA MET A 52 -8.19 14.94 16.83
C MET A 52 -8.97 15.17 18.12
N SER A 53 -8.29 15.26 19.27
CA SER A 53 -8.96 15.53 20.56
C SER A 53 -9.45 16.97 20.70
N ASN A 54 -8.78 17.93 20.07
CA ASN A 54 -9.19 19.34 20.11
C ASN A 54 -10.40 19.63 19.19
N ASN A 55 -10.54 18.87 18.10
CA ASN A 55 -11.55 19.14 17.08
C ASN A 55 -12.77 18.23 17.15
N ALA A 56 -12.83 17.28 18.07
CA ALA A 56 -13.94 16.35 18.22
C ALA A 56 -14.58 16.44 19.60
N VAL A 57 -15.87 16.75 19.64
CA VAL A 57 -16.63 16.86 20.89
C VAL A 57 -16.62 15.51 21.64
N GLY A 58 -16.30 15.57 22.94
CA GLY A 58 -16.27 14.38 23.81
C GLY A 58 -15.08 13.45 23.63
N VAL A 59 -14.14 13.78 22.74
CA VAL A 59 -12.89 13.03 22.55
C VAL A 59 -11.80 13.61 23.44
N VAL A 60 -11.25 12.78 24.34
CA VAL A 60 -10.22 13.19 25.29
C VAL A 60 -8.88 12.61 24.89
N TYR A 61 -7.83 13.44 24.85
CA TYR A 61 -6.48 13.06 24.49
C TYR A 61 -6.02 11.76 25.16
N HIS A 62 -6.15 11.66 26.49
CA HIS A 62 -5.69 10.48 27.23
C HIS A 62 -6.40 9.19 26.85
N ARG A 63 -7.68 9.25 26.45
CA ARG A 63 -8.41 8.07 25.97
C ARG A 63 -7.91 7.59 24.62
N LEU A 64 -7.63 8.51 23.69
CA LEU A 64 -7.05 8.15 22.39
C LEU A 64 -5.64 7.62 22.55
N HIS A 65 -4.83 8.26 23.39
CA HIS A 65 -3.49 7.81 23.70
C HIS A 65 -3.52 6.39 24.28
N HIS A 66 -4.25 6.16 25.36
CA HIS A 66 -4.41 4.83 25.96
C HIS A 66 -4.90 3.78 24.96
N PHE A 67 -5.88 4.11 24.13
CA PHE A 67 -6.40 3.18 23.12
C PHE A 67 -5.31 2.73 22.13
N LEU A 68 -4.43 3.63 21.72
CA LEU A 68 -3.40 3.35 20.72
C LEU A 68 -2.13 2.73 21.29
N THR A 69 -1.79 3.02 22.56
CA THR A 69 -0.47 2.66 23.13
C THR A 69 -0.52 1.61 24.23
N GLU A 70 -1.65 1.48 24.95
CA GLU A 70 -1.74 0.67 26.15
C GLU A 70 -2.85 -0.38 26.09
N ALA A 71 -3.93 -0.10 25.36
CA ALA A 71 -5.05 -1.03 25.28
C ALA A 71 -4.68 -2.28 24.45
N THR A 72 -4.92 -3.44 25.06
CA THR A 72 -4.61 -4.76 24.48
C THR A 72 -5.69 -5.20 23.51
N TRP A 73 -5.76 -4.61 22.32
CA TRP A 73 -6.58 -5.08 21.22
C TRP A 73 -5.69 -5.61 20.08
N ASP A 74 -6.24 -6.54 19.32
CA ASP A 74 -5.51 -7.23 18.27
C ASP A 74 -5.65 -6.47 16.93
N ALA A 75 -4.54 -5.86 16.48
CA ALA A 75 -4.49 -5.11 15.23
C ALA A 75 -4.66 -6.02 14.00
N GLU A 76 -4.14 -7.25 14.05
CA GLU A 76 -4.28 -8.22 12.94
C GLU A 76 -5.74 -8.66 12.82
N ARG A 77 -6.40 -9.00 13.94
CA ARG A 77 -7.82 -9.34 13.97
C ARG A 77 -8.70 -8.17 13.49
N LEU A 78 -8.36 -6.93 13.85
CA LEU A 78 -9.05 -5.75 13.33
C LEU A 78 -8.91 -5.63 11.80
N ASN A 79 -7.71 -5.87 11.29
CA ASN A 79 -7.44 -5.84 9.86
C ASN A 79 -8.15 -6.97 9.10
N GLU A 80 -8.19 -8.18 9.67
CA GLU A 80 -8.99 -9.29 9.12
C GLU A 80 -10.47 -8.93 9.04
N ARG A 81 -11.04 -8.42 10.15
CA ARG A 81 -12.43 -7.99 10.17
C ARG A 81 -12.72 -6.89 9.16
N ARG A 82 -11.80 -5.97 8.96
CA ARG A 82 -11.89 -4.94 7.91
C ARG A 82 -12.00 -5.57 6.52
N LYS A 83 -11.20 -6.58 6.23
CA LYS A 83 -11.23 -7.31 4.95
C LYS A 83 -12.55 -8.08 4.76
N GLU A 84 -13.06 -8.73 5.82
CA GLU A 84 -14.38 -9.38 5.81
C GLU A 84 -15.48 -8.37 5.49
N VAL A 85 -15.51 -7.23 6.23
CA VAL A 85 -16.46 -6.14 6.00
C VAL A 85 -16.37 -5.59 4.58
N MET A 86 -15.16 -5.49 4.03
CA MET A 86 -14.95 -5.06 2.64
C MET A 86 -15.59 -6.03 1.63
N GLN A 87 -15.56 -7.34 1.90
CA GLN A 87 -16.15 -8.36 1.04
C GLN A 87 -17.69 -8.49 1.24
N GLU A 88 -18.20 -8.19 2.42
CA GLU A 88 -19.64 -8.17 2.70
C GLU A 88 -20.36 -6.97 2.07
N CYS A 89 -19.67 -5.85 1.93
CA CYS A 89 -20.26 -4.59 1.46
C CYS A 89 -20.30 -4.52 -0.07
N ASN A 90 -21.48 -4.33 -0.64
CA ASN A 90 -21.68 -4.27 -2.10
C ASN A 90 -20.86 -3.17 -2.79
N GLN A 91 -20.55 -2.08 -2.11
CA GLN A 91 -19.76 -0.97 -2.64
C GLN A 91 -18.28 -1.29 -2.72
N THR A 92 -17.78 -2.17 -1.86
CA THR A 92 -16.36 -2.53 -1.77
C THR A 92 -16.06 -3.96 -2.21
N LYS A 93 -17.07 -4.84 -2.22
CA LYS A 93 -16.92 -6.23 -2.68
C LYS A 93 -16.34 -6.28 -4.10
N LEU A 94 -15.33 -7.12 -4.28
CA LEU A 94 -14.77 -7.40 -5.59
C LEU A 94 -15.74 -8.29 -6.37
N LYS A 95 -16.19 -7.83 -7.53
CA LYS A 95 -17.14 -8.54 -8.42
C LYS A 95 -16.47 -9.13 -9.66
N ARG A 96 -15.23 -8.78 -9.92
CA ARG A 96 -14.45 -9.15 -11.11
C ARG A 96 -13.01 -9.45 -10.73
N GLY A 97 -12.23 -9.90 -11.69
CA GLY A 97 -10.79 -9.98 -11.53
C GLY A 97 -10.19 -8.62 -11.15
N PHE A 98 -9.13 -8.63 -10.39
CA PHE A 98 -8.46 -7.42 -9.92
C PHE A 98 -6.96 -7.47 -10.16
N THR A 99 -6.34 -6.31 -10.21
CA THR A 99 -4.90 -6.12 -10.16
C THR A 99 -4.50 -5.91 -8.69
N LEU A 100 -3.49 -6.62 -8.23
CA LEU A 100 -2.83 -6.36 -6.95
C LEU A 100 -1.68 -5.39 -7.21
N ILE A 101 -1.82 -4.18 -6.71
CA ILE A 101 -0.78 -3.13 -6.82
C ILE A 101 0.05 -3.17 -5.54
N ILE A 102 1.37 -3.20 -5.69
CA ILE A 102 2.32 -3.16 -4.57
C ILE A 102 3.20 -1.95 -4.73
N ASP A 103 3.31 -1.15 -3.68
CA ASP A 103 4.11 0.07 -3.68
C ASP A 103 4.56 0.43 -2.26
N ASP A 104 5.52 1.34 -2.16
CA ASP A 104 6.02 1.89 -0.92
C ASP A 104 5.33 3.22 -0.59
N SER A 105 4.97 3.40 0.66
CA SER A 105 4.55 4.70 1.18
C SER A 105 5.50 5.14 2.30
N GLY A 106 6.07 6.32 2.18
CA GLY A 106 7.01 6.87 3.14
C GLY A 106 6.49 8.14 3.79
N HIS A 107 6.76 8.30 5.08
CA HIS A 107 6.43 9.51 5.82
C HIS A 107 7.64 10.04 6.59
N ARG A 108 7.92 11.33 6.42
CA ARG A 108 9.03 12.01 7.09
C ARG A 108 8.82 12.06 8.60
N LYS A 109 9.88 11.83 9.36
CA LYS A 109 9.91 11.94 10.84
C LYS A 109 11.03 12.85 11.30
N SER A 110 10.73 13.65 12.32
CA SER A 110 11.75 14.51 12.95
C SER A 110 12.56 13.77 14.02
N GLY A 111 11.92 12.81 14.71
CA GLY A 111 12.56 12.01 15.77
C GLY A 111 13.21 10.72 15.26
N LYS A 112 13.89 10.00 16.18
CA LYS A 112 14.58 8.73 15.92
C LYS A 112 13.95 7.53 16.64
N GLU A 113 12.99 7.76 17.53
CA GLU A 113 12.41 6.75 18.42
C GLU A 113 11.26 5.95 17.78
N THR A 114 10.76 6.39 16.62
CA THR A 114 9.69 5.66 15.92
C THR A 114 10.24 4.35 15.36
N ALA A 115 9.55 3.24 15.58
CA ALA A 115 9.93 1.95 15.03
C ALA A 115 10.12 2.04 13.50
N GLY A 116 11.18 1.43 12.97
CA GLY A 116 11.51 1.44 11.54
C GLY A 116 12.05 2.76 11.00
N VAL A 117 12.21 3.80 11.85
CA VAL A 117 12.75 5.08 11.41
C VAL A 117 14.21 4.94 10.95
N GLY A 118 14.55 5.63 9.88
CA GLY A 118 15.91 5.65 9.35
C GLY A 118 16.04 6.60 8.17
N ARG A 119 17.28 6.82 7.73
CA ARG A 119 17.56 7.64 6.55
C ARG A 119 17.33 6.84 5.28
N GLN A 120 16.20 7.05 4.65
CA GLN A 120 15.74 6.30 3.47
C GLN A 120 15.01 7.22 2.49
N TYR A 121 14.78 6.74 1.27
CA TYR A 121 14.02 7.49 0.28
C TYR A 121 12.57 7.63 0.72
N ILE A 122 12.08 8.86 0.78
CA ILE A 122 10.71 9.20 1.15
C ILE A 122 10.02 9.79 -0.08
N GLY A 123 9.09 9.04 -0.67
CA GLY A 123 8.39 9.43 -1.90
C GLY A 123 7.68 10.78 -1.81
N GLU A 124 7.07 11.08 -0.66
CA GLU A 124 6.41 12.36 -0.37
C GLU A 124 7.34 13.56 -0.53
N VAL A 125 8.62 13.41 -0.17
CA VAL A 125 9.63 14.49 -0.25
C VAL A 125 10.50 14.39 -1.51
N GLY A 126 10.43 13.29 -2.24
CA GLY A 126 11.21 13.05 -3.46
C GLY A 126 12.71 12.88 -3.25
N LYS A 127 13.17 12.64 -2.01
CA LYS A 127 14.59 12.50 -1.66
C LYS A 127 14.81 11.56 -0.47
N THR A 128 16.07 11.23 -0.20
CA THR A 128 16.45 10.52 1.02
C THR A 128 16.38 11.47 2.22
N ASP A 129 15.57 11.13 3.20
CA ASP A 129 15.39 11.86 4.45
C ASP A 129 15.13 10.90 5.62
N ASN A 130 15.09 11.43 6.84
CA ASN A 130 14.72 10.67 8.03
C ASN A 130 13.22 10.39 8.02
N GLY A 131 12.82 9.12 8.12
CA GLY A 131 11.41 8.76 8.10
C GLY A 131 11.16 7.27 8.21
N VAL A 132 9.90 6.90 8.12
CA VAL A 132 9.42 5.51 8.09
C VAL A 132 8.87 5.21 6.71
N VAL A 133 8.98 3.95 6.30
CA VAL A 133 8.40 3.45 5.05
C VAL A 133 7.59 2.20 5.35
N VAL A 134 6.45 2.10 4.73
CA VAL A 134 5.60 0.90 4.73
C VAL A 134 5.50 0.35 3.31
N VAL A 135 5.44 -0.96 3.20
CA VAL A 135 5.05 -1.64 1.95
C VAL A 135 3.55 -1.84 1.99
N THR A 136 2.87 -1.45 0.94
CA THR A 136 1.40 -1.49 0.86
C THR A 136 0.93 -2.34 -0.30
N THR A 137 -0.23 -2.94 -0.15
CA THR A 137 -0.95 -3.62 -1.23
C THR A 137 -2.33 -3.03 -1.42
N HIS A 138 -2.74 -2.88 -2.68
CA HIS A 138 -4.04 -2.37 -3.08
C HIS A 138 -4.69 -3.28 -4.10
N LEU A 139 -5.99 -3.45 -3.99
CA LEU A 139 -6.84 -4.12 -4.98
C LEU A 139 -7.40 -3.07 -5.94
N TYR A 140 -7.21 -3.26 -7.23
CA TYR A 140 -7.79 -2.41 -8.26
C TYR A 140 -8.58 -3.23 -9.28
N ASP A 141 -9.88 -2.98 -9.42
CA ASP A 141 -10.78 -3.71 -10.31
C ASP A 141 -11.14 -2.94 -11.60
N GLY A 142 -10.40 -1.87 -11.90
CA GLY A 142 -10.69 -0.97 -13.03
C GLY A 142 -11.58 0.22 -12.67
N VAL A 143 -12.26 0.19 -11.51
CA VAL A 143 -13.16 1.24 -11.03
C VAL A 143 -12.79 1.68 -9.62
N LYS A 144 -12.52 0.72 -8.73
CA LYS A 144 -12.23 0.94 -7.31
C LYS A 144 -10.78 0.59 -6.99
N SER A 145 -10.15 1.41 -6.17
CA SER A 145 -8.88 1.11 -5.52
C SER A 145 -9.12 0.96 -4.02
N LEU A 146 -8.84 -0.21 -3.49
CA LEU A 146 -9.11 -0.56 -2.10
C LEU A 146 -7.80 -0.98 -1.41
N PRO A 147 -7.42 -0.37 -0.29
CA PRO A 147 -6.25 -0.81 0.46
C PRO A 147 -6.48 -2.22 1.01
N LEU A 148 -5.53 -3.13 0.77
CA LEU A 148 -5.62 -4.51 1.25
C LEU A 148 -4.81 -4.72 2.51
N ASP A 149 -3.50 -4.50 2.43
CA ASP A 149 -2.59 -4.73 3.54
C ASP A 149 -1.44 -3.73 3.56
N VAL A 150 -0.79 -3.65 4.72
CA VAL A 150 0.36 -2.79 4.96
C VAL A 150 1.32 -3.48 5.92
N GLU A 151 2.63 -3.36 5.68
CA GLU A 151 3.68 -3.86 6.58
C GLU A 151 4.77 -2.80 6.74
N LEU A 152 5.19 -2.55 7.99
CA LEU A 152 6.26 -1.62 8.29
C LEU A 152 7.60 -2.19 7.83
N TYR A 153 8.35 -1.43 7.04
CA TYR A 153 9.73 -1.75 6.73
C TYR A 153 10.64 -1.32 7.88
N GLN A 154 11.29 -2.28 8.52
CA GLN A 154 12.30 -2.02 9.55
C GLN A 154 13.62 -1.64 8.86
N HIS A 155 13.97 -0.34 8.90
CA HIS A 155 15.24 0.10 8.34
C HIS A 155 16.41 -0.48 9.14
N ALA A 156 17.46 -0.94 8.47
CA ALA A 156 18.60 -1.60 9.13
C ALA A 156 19.22 -0.78 10.28
N SER A 157 19.22 0.56 10.19
CA SER A 157 19.75 1.42 11.26
C SER A 157 18.88 1.47 12.52
N SER A 158 17.66 0.96 12.47
CA SER A 158 16.76 0.85 13.63
C SER A 158 16.86 -0.52 14.33
N LEU A 159 17.70 -1.41 13.81
CA LEU A 159 17.91 -2.75 14.34
C LEU A 159 19.31 -2.87 14.97
N ALA A 160 19.41 -3.58 16.08
CA ALA A 160 20.67 -3.74 16.82
C ALA A 160 21.77 -4.41 15.97
N GLY A 161 21.42 -5.43 15.19
CA GLY A 161 22.31 -6.14 14.26
C GLY A 161 22.39 -5.52 12.85
N GLY A 162 21.74 -4.38 12.62
CA GLY A 162 21.68 -3.77 11.30
C GLY A 162 21.11 -4.71 10.23
N LYS A 163 21.79 -4.85 9.09
CA LYS A 163 21.38 -5.80 8.02
C LYS A 163 21.63 -7.28 8.38
N ALA A 164 22.44 -7.56 9.41
CA ALA A 164 22.66 -8.91 9.91
C ALA A 164 21.67 -9.32 10.99
N ASP A 165 20.80 -8.42 11.41
CA ASP A 165 19.75 -8.71 12.38
C ASP A 165 18.78 -9.76 11.82
N PRO A 166 18.46 -10.82 12.60
CA PRO A 166 17.54 -11.88 12.13
C PRO A 166 16.15 -11.37 11.76
N SER A 167 15.73 -10.22 12.30
CA SER A 167 14.45 -9.59 12.00
C SER A 167 14.49 -8.67 10.76
N PHE A 168 15.68 -8.46 10.16
CA PHE A 168 15.79 -7.62 8.98
C PHE A 168 15.21 -8.32 7.74
N ILE A 169 14.15 -7.74 7.21
CA ILE A 169 13.45 -8.22 6.01
C ILE A 169 13.51 -7.12 4.94
N LYS A 170 13.92 -7.46 3.73
CA LYS A 170 13.94 -6.50 2.61
C LYS A 170 12.54 -6.22 2.09
N LYS A 171 12.31 -5.03 1.53
CA LYS A 171 11.01 -4.65 0.97
C LYS A 171 10.42 -5.66 -0.03
N PRO A 172 11.18 -6.26 -0.98
CA PRO A 172 10.65 -7.30 -1.85
C PRO A 172 10.20 -8.57 -1.12
N GLU A 173 10.83 -8.90 0.00
CA GLU A 173 10.43 -10.04 0.84
C GLU A 173 9.14 -9.72 1.62
N ILE A 174 9.01 -8.49 2.11
CA ILE A 174 7.74 -8.00 2.69
C ILE A 174 6.63 -8.04 1.65
N ALA A 175 6.89 -7.53 0.45
CA ALA A 175 5.92 -7.56 -0.65
C ALA A 175 5.45 -8.98 -0.97
N LEU A 176 6.37 -9.95 -1.00
CA LEU A 176 6.04 -11.36 -1.22
C LEU A 176 5.15 -11.92 -0.11
N LYS A 177 5.48 -11.62 1.16
CA LYS A 177 4.65 -11.98 2.32
C LYS A 177 3.22 -11.43 2.19
N LEU A 178 3.06 -10.17 1.74
CA LEU A 178 1.74 -9.57 1.54
C LEU A 178 0.97 -10.21 0.36
N VAL A 179 1.68 -10.64 -0.70
CA VAL A 179 1.07 -11.44 -1.78
C VAL A 179 0.57 -12.78 -1.23
N GLU A 180 1.37 -13.46 -0.41
CA GLU A 180 1.00 -14.74 0.21
C GLU A 180 -0.24 -14.59 1.09
N LYS A 181 -0.27 -13.58 1.96
CA LYS A 181 -1.47 -13.25 2.76
C LYS A 181 -2.72 -13.04 1.89
N SER A 182 -2.58 -12.37 0.74
CA SER A 182 -3.69 -12.20 -0.21
C SER A 182 -4.20 -13.54 -0.75
N LEU A 183 -3.28 -14.44 -1.12
CA LEU A 183 -3.64 -15.77 -1.63
C LEU A 183 -4.29 -16.66 -0.56
N GLU A 184 -3.83 -16.60 0.69
CA GLU A 184 -4.40 -17.32 1.84
C GLU A 184 -5.85 -16.89 2.12
N LEU A 185 -6.17 -15.61 1.87
CA LEU A 185 -7.54 -15.09 1.93
C LEU A 185 -8.41 -15.48 0.71
N GLY A 186 -7.89 -16.29 -0.21
CA GLY A 186 -8.57 -16.64 -1.45
C GLY A 186 -8.61 -15.51 -2.49
N LEU A 187 -7.90 -14.41 -2.25
CA LEU A 187 -7.83 -13.25 -3.15
C LEU A 187 -6.71 -13.45 -4.17
N ARG A 188 -7.02 -14.13 -5.27
CA ARG A 188 -6.06 -14.37 -6.35
C ARG A 188 -6.14 -13.26 -7.41
N PRO A 189 -5.09 -12.42 -7.58
CA PRO A 189 -5.09 -11.37 -8.58
C PRO A 189 -4.96 -11.93 -10.00
N GLY A 190 -5.57 -11.27 -10.97
CA GLY A 190 -5.34 -11.53 -12.39
C GLY A 190 -3.94 -11.08 -12.83
N VAL A 191 -3.43 -10.00 -12.21
CA VAL A 191 -2.11 -9.41 -12.46
C VAL A 191 -1.58 -8.79 -11.15
N VAL A 192 -0.28 -8.88 -10.93
CA VAL A 192 0.46 -8.11 -9.90
C VAL A 192 1.17 -6.96 -10.59
N LEU A 193 0.98 -5.74 -10.11
CA LEU A 193 1.61 -4.52 -10.63
C LEU A 193 2.61 -3.97 -9.63
N VAL A 194 3.85 -3.76 -10.08
CA VAL A 194 4.95 -3.23 -9.26
C VAL A 194 5.78 -2.21 -10.02
N ASP A 195 6.40 -1.33 -9.30
CA ASP A 195 7.36 -0.37 -9.84
C ASP A 195 8.75 -0.99 -10.09
N ALA A 196 9.72 -0.17 -10.51
CA ALA A 196 11.09 -0.61 -10.77
C ALA A 196 11.88 -0.99 -9.48
N GLY A 197 11.45 -0.54 -8.31
CA GLY A 197 12.03 -0.95 -7.03
C GLY A 197 11.91 -2.45 -6.81
N TYR A 198 10.74 -2.99 -7.12
CA TYR A 198 10.44 -4.42 -7.05
C TYR A 198 10.78 -5.16 -8.34
N GLY A 199 10.46 -4.58 -9.49
CA GLY A 199 10.68 -5.20 -10.80
C GLY A 199 12.14 -5.49 -11.13
N ASN A 200 13.08 -4.74 -10.57
CA ASN A 200 14.49 -5.04 -10.71
C ASN A 200 14.98 -6.21 -9.83
N ASN A 201 14.15 -6.76 -8.97
CA ASN A 201 14.49 -7.90 -8.14
C ASN A 201 14.06 -9.21 -8.81
N SER A 202 15.00 -9.89 -9.48
CA SER A 202 14.71 -11.15 -10.19
C SER A 202 14.24 -12.28 -9.27
N THR A 203 14.70 -12.30 -8.01
CA THR A 203 14.24 -13.30 -7.03
C THR A 203 12.76 -13.09 -6.73
N PHE A 204 12.34 -11.85 -6.52
CA PHE A 204 10.93 -11.52 -6.31
C PHE A 204 10.06 -11.92 -7.51
N LEU A 205 10.47 -11.59 -8.73
CA LEU A 205 9.74 -11.97 -9.94
C LEU A 205 9.62 -13.49 -10.11
N LYS A 206 10.71 -14.23 -9.89
CA LYS A 206 10.69 -15.71 -9.90
C LYS A 206 9.74 -16.30 -8.86
N GLN A 207 9.62 -15.68 -7.69
CA GLN A 207 8.65 -16.10 -6.67
C GLN A 207 7.19 -15.86 -7.12
N LEU A 208 6.91 -14.77 -7.83
CA LEU A 208 5.58 -14.57 -8.43
C LEU A 208 5.30 -15.64 -9.50
N GLU A 209 6.27 -15.96 -10.35
CA GLU A 209 6.17 -17.01 -11.37
C GLU A 209 5.92 -18.41 -10.75
N SER A 210 6.65 -18.77 -9.68
CA SER A 210 6.45 -20.04 -8.97
C SER A 210 5.04 -20.19 -8.40
N LYS A 211 4.41 -19.07 -8.04
CA LYS A 211 3.00 -19.00 -7.59
C LYS A 211 2.00 -18.92 -8.75
N LYS A 212 2.48 -19.02 -10.01
CA LYS A 212 1.68 -18.89 -11.25
C LYS A 212 0.91 -17.56 -11.31
N LEU A 213 1.52 -16.48 -10.83
CA LEU A 213 0.96 -15.13 -10.90
C LEU A 213 1.54 -14.40 -12.12
N LYS A 214 0.66 -13.77 -12.89
CA LYS A 214 1.07 -12.82 -13.93
C LYS A 214 1.46 -11.50 -13.26
N TYR A 215 2.44 -10.80 -13.85
CA TYR A 215 2.84 -9.50 -13.34
C TYR A 215 3.16 -8.51 -14.46
N VAL A 216 3.04 -7.24 -14.14
CA VAL A 216 3.59 -6.11 -14.88
C VAL A 216 4.53 -5.36 -13.94
N ALA A 217 5.78 -5.21 -14.35
CA ALA A 217 6.82 -4.65 -13.50
C ALA A 217 7.59 -3.56 -14.23
N GLY A 218 7.82 -2.43 -13.55
CA GLY A 218 8.78 -1.44 -13.99
C GLY A 218 10.19 -2.02 -13.98
N LEU A 219 11.02 -1.64 -14.96
CA LEU A 219 12.42 -2.04 -15.02
C LEU A 219 13.31 -0.81 -15.21
N ALA A 220 14.50 -0.83 -14.62
CA ALA A 220 15.52 0.17 -14.88
C ALA A 220 16.00 0.06 -16.34
N LYS A 221 16.08 1.18 -17.05
CA LYS A 221 16.46 1.24 -18.46
C LYS A 221 17.80 0.57 -18.79
N ASN A 222 18.72 0.56 -17.84
CA ASN A 222 20.05 -0.06 -17.97
C ASN A 222 20.08 -1.54 -17.57
N ARG A 223 18.94 -2.15 -17.25
CA ARG A 223 18.88 -3.57 -16.90
C ARG A 223 19.27 -4.42 -18.08
N LYS A 224 20.11 -5.42 -17.84
CA LYS A 224 20.43 -6.45 -18.83
C LYS A 224 19.27 -7.42 -18.97
N VAL A 225 18.91 -7.71 -20.21
CA VAL A 225 17.86 -8.66 -20.60
C VAL A 225 18.44 -9.64 -21.64
N ILE A 226 17.95 -10.84 -21.59
CA ILE A 226 18.26 -11.87 -22.59
C ILE A 226 16.99 -12.03 -23.42
N TYR A 227 17.11 -11.81 -24.72
CA TYR A 227 16.01 -12.06 -25.64
C TYR A 227 16.42 -13.06 -26.71
N GLN A 228 15.45 -13.81 -27.22
CA GLN A 228 15.64 -14.80 -28.26
C GLN A 228 14.85 -14.36 -29.49
N LEU A 229 15.55 -14.29 -30.64
CA LEU A 229 14.89 -14.05 -31.92
C LEU A 229 14.16 -15.32 -32.33
N LYS A 230 12.89 -15.18 -32.79
CA LYS A 230 12.04 -16.31 -33.21
C LYS A 230 12.63 -17.16 -34.31
N SER A 231 13.55 -16.62 -35.12
CA SER A 231 14.16 -17.28 -36.29
C SER A 231 15.47 -18.03 -35.94
N ASN A 232 16.09 -17.74 -34.82
CA ASN A 232 17.39 -18.34 -34.47
C ASN A 232 17.41 -18.69 -32.99
N GLU A 233 18.00 -19.82 -32.62
CA GLU A 233 18.24 -20.22 -31.22
C GLU A 233 19.19 -19.29 -30.46
N ILE A 234 19.65 -18.22 -31.10
CA ILE A 234 20.64 -17.29 -30.54
C ILE A 234 19.98 -16.42 -29.48
N LYS A 235 20.44 -16.61 -28.26
CA LYS A 235 20.13 -15.73 -27.12
C LYS A 235 21.07 -14.53 -27.13
N VAL A 236 20.52 -13.32 -27.13
CA VAL A 236 21.32 -12.09 -27.12
C VAL A 236 21.11 -11.38 -25.80
N GLU A 237 22.22 -11.14 -25.07
CA GLU A 237 22.21 -10.28 -23.88
C GLU A 237 22.43 -8.82 -24.30
N THR A 238 21.56 -7.94 -23.88
CA THR A 238 21.68 -6.50 -24.13
C THR A 238 21.01 -5.69 -23.02
N ARG A 239 21.24 -4.39 -22.99
CA ARG A 239 20.53 -3.48 -22.10
C ARG A 239 19.11 -3.22 -22.62
N LEU A 240 18.17 -3.02 -21.70
CA LEU A 240 16.76 -2.78 -22.05
C LEU A 240 16.58 -1.52 -22.92
N ASP A 241 17.32 -0.45 -22.62
CA ASP A 241 17.27 0.79 -23.43
C ASP A 241 17.86 0.63 -24.83
N GLU A 242 18.89 -0.22 -25.00
CA GLU A 242 19.46 -0.56 -26.31
C GLU A 242 18.55 -1.47 -27.10
N LEU A 243 17.94 -2.46 -26.44
CA LEU A 243 16.92 -3.30 -27.06
C LEU A 243 15.76 -2.46 -27.56
N GLY A 244 15.25 -1.53 -26.74
CA GLY A 244 14.17 -0.63 -27.12
C GLY A 244 14.49 0.23 -28.36
N LYS A 245 15.75 0.66 -28.52
CA LYS A 245 16.20 1.41 -29.72
C LYS A 245 16.28 0.53 -30.98
N ARG A 246 16.59 -0.76 -30.83
CA ARG A 246 16.73 -1.72 -31.95
C ARG A 246 15.38 -2.24 -32.43
N LEU A 247 14.38 -2.25 -31.57
CA LEU A 247 13.05 -2.72 -31.92
C LEU A 247 12.34 -1.69 -32.82
N GLN A 248 11.73 -2.20 -33.90
CA GLN A 248 10.94 -1.36 -34.80
C GLN A 248 9.66 -0.90 -34.09
N ALA A 249 9.11 0.24 -34.53
CA ALA A 249 7.89 0.82 -33.95
C ALA A 249 6.70 -0.18 -33.94
N GLN A 250 6.65 -1.12 -34.88
CA GLN A 250 5.65 -2.18 -34.96
C GLN A 250 5.70 -3.19 -33.79
N ALA A 251 6.83 -3.27 -33.07
CA ALA A 251 6.96 -4.11 -31.88
C ALA A 251 6.28 -3.48 -30.63
N PHE A 252 5.82 -2.24 -30.73
CA PHE A 252 5.20 -1.50 -29.65
C PHE A 252 3.73 -1.27 -29.95
N THR A 253 2.90 -1.38 -28.92
CA THR A 253 1.51 -0.93 -28.95
C THR A 253 1.41 0.34 -28.12
N ALA A 254 0.99 1.44 -28.74
CA ALA A 254 0.70 2.67 -28.01
C ALA A 254 -0.57 2.47 -27.16
N ILE A 255 -0.47 2.68 -25.85
CA ILE A 255 -1.61 2.69 -24.95
C ILE A 255 -1.79 4.13 -24.47
N GLN A 256 -2.95 4.69 -24.78
CA GLN A 256 -3.35 5.99 -24.24
C GLN A 256 -3.89 5.75 -22.83
N LEU A 257 -3.20 6.26 -21.83
CA LEU A 257 -3.69 6.28 -20.48
C LEU A 257 -4.52 7.56 -20.30
N ASP A 258 -5.83 7.42 -20.21
CA ASP A 258 -6.69 8.50 -19.76
C ASP A 258 -6.37 8.79 -18.27
N ALA A 259 -5.52 9.78 -18.06
CA ALA A 259 -5.31 10.35 -16.74
C ALA A 259 -6.59 11.13 -16.34
N ARG A 260 -7.62 10.46 -15.90
CA ARG A 260 -8.70 11.11 -15.15
C ARG A 260 -8.13 11.50 -13.80
N SER A 261 -7.46 12.65 -13.74
CA SER A 261 -7.19 13.32 -12.47
C SER A 261 -8.51 13.56 -11.76
N PRO A 262 -8.63 13.24 -10.46
CA PRO A 262 -9.72 13.78 -9.68
C PRO A 262 -9.63 15.30 -9.80
N LYS A 263 -10.75 15.93 -10.15
CA LYS A 263 -10.87 17.39 -10.24
C LYS A 263 -10.65 17.98 -8.86
N ASN A 264 -9.43 18.25 -8.47
CA ASN A 264 -9.01 19.17 -7.41
C ASN A 264 -7.48 19.25 -7.40
N SER A 265 -6.92 19.86 -8.44
CA SER A 265 -5.61 20.51 -8.33
C SER A 265 -5.59 21.70 -9.27
N VAL A 266 -5.39 22.84 -8.65
CA VAL A 266 -5.12 24.13 -9.29
C VAL A 266 -3.95 23.98 -10.28
N GLY A 267 -4.21 24.32 -11.55
CA GLY A 267 -3.24 24.70 -12.55
C GLY A 267 -1.99 23.83 -12.73
N GLY A 268 -2.08 22.79 -13.56
CA GLY A 268 -0.91 22.10 -14.08
C GLY A 268 -1.24 21.46 -15.42
N ASN A 269 -0.55 21.88 -16.48
CA ASN A 269 -0.65 21.35 -17.84
C ASN A 269 -0.51 19.83 -17.85
N GLY A 270 -1.60 19.10 -18.09
CA GLY A 270 -1.62 17.66 -18.27
C GLY A 270 -0.80 17.25 -19.49
N ARG A 271 0.40 16.72 -19.28
CA ARG A 271 1.13 16.01 -20.32
C ARG A 271 0.62 14.57 -20.35
N SER A 272 -0.02 14.17 -21.44
CA SER A 272 -0.29 12.75 -21.72
C SER A 272 1.06 12.02 -21.82
N ARG A 273 1.23 10.96 -21.02
CA ARG A 273 2.40 10.08 -21.10
C ARG A 273 2.03 8.87 -21.92
N ASN A 274 2.62 8.73 -23.10
CA ASN A 274 2.53 7.50 -23.87
C ASN A 274 3.40 6.44 -23.21
N VAL A 275 2.80 5.33 -22.80
CA VAL A 275 3.50 4.15 -22.32
C VAL A 275 3.46 3.09 -23.41
N SER A 276 4.63 2.65 -23.86
CA SER A 276 4.74 1.57 -24.83
C SER A 276 4.95 0.24 -24.10
N LEU A 277 4.11 -0.75 -24.38
CA LEU A 277 4.25 -2.10 -23.86
C LEU A 277 4.69 -3.05 -24.98
N PHE A 278 5.54 -4.02 -24.63
CA PHE A 278 5.92 -5.08 -25.56
C PHE A 278 4.72 -5.99 -25.86
N ARG A 279 4.51 -6.32 -27.14
CA ARG A 279 3.64 -7.40 -27.55
C ARG A 279 4.45 -8.69 -27.59
N ASN A 280 4.01 -9.72 -26.87
CA ASN A 280 4.50 -11.10 -27.06
C ASN A 280 3.95 -11.72 -28.35
#